data_42f90065223905fe423b0582260b7b4d
#
_entry.id   42f90065223905fe423b0582260b7b4d
#
_cell.length_a   1.000
_cell.length_b   1.000
_cell.length_c   1.000
_cell.angle_alpha   90.00
_cell.angle_beta   90.00
_cell.angle_gamma   90.00
#
_symmetry.space_group_name_H-M   'P 1'
#
loop_
_entity.id
_entity.type
_entity.pdbx_description
1 polymer ?
#
loop_
_entity_poly.entity_id
_entity_poly.type
_entity_poly.pdbx_seq_one_letter_code
_entity_poly.pdbx_strand_id
1 'polypeptide(L)'
;SALPRLLERTGMGEKGSITAFYTVLVEGDDMNEPLADEVRSLLDGHIVLSRRLAERGHYPAIDVLATLSRVFPVVTSHEHRQLAAILRRCLALYQEVELLIRIGEYQRGVDTDTDKAIDTYPDICTFLRQSKDEVCGPELLIEKLHQILTE
;
A
#
# COMPACT_ATOMS: atom_id res chain seq x y z
N SER A 1 9.37 25.28 -12.76
CA SER A 1 8.82 24.72 -11.53
C SER A 1 9.83 24.91 -10.38
N ALA A 2 9.36 25.34 -9.21
CA ALA A 2 10.21 25.43 -8.00
C ALA A 2 10.31 24.09 -7.27
N LEU A 3 9.47 23.14 -7.65
CA LEU A 3 9.30 21.86 -6.99
C LEU A 3 10.56 20.98 -7.02
N PRO A 4 11.27 20.77 -8.15
CA PRO A 4 12.50 19.99 -8.18
C PRO A 4 13.56 20.53 -7.23
N ARG A 5 13.72 21.85 -7.19
CA ARG A 5 14.70 22.51 -6.30
C ARG A 5 14.38 22.32 -4.81
N LEU A 6 13.10 22.19 -4.46
CA LEU A 6 12.67 21.91 -3.09
C LEU A 6 13.00 20.46 -2.72
N LEU A 7 12.71 19.52 -3.61
CA LEU A 7 12.92 18.09 -3.40
C LEU A 7 14.41 17.72 -3.35
N GLU A 8 15.24 18.36 -4.18
CA GLU A 8 16.69 18.15 -4.21
C GLU A 8 17.43 18.59 -2.92
N ARG A 9 16.76 19.32 -2.04
CA ARG A 9 17.35 19.73 -0.74
C ARG A 9 17.40 18.62 0.29
N THR A 10 16.74 17.52 0.02
CA THR A 10 16.68 16.34 0.89
C THR A 10 17.48 15.19 0.30
N GLY A 11 17.86 14.23 1.13
CA GLY A 11 18.63 13.08 0.71
C GLY A 11 19.94 12.91 1.46
N MET A 12 20.86 12.18 0.85
CA MET A 12 22.19 11.88 1.41
C MET A 12 23.16 13.02 1.17
N GLY A 13 23.81 13.49 2.23
CA GLY A 13 24.92 14.43 2.18
C GLY A 13 26.25 13.78 2.58
N GLU A 14 27.35 14.53 2.54
CA GLU A 14 28.67 14.03 2.94
C GLU A 14 28.76 13.62 4.43
N LYS A 15 27.99 14.25 5.30
CA LYS A 15 28.03 14.05 6.77
C LYS A 15 26.72 13.58 7.38
N GLY A 16 25.76 13.14 6.57
CA GLY A 16 24.46 12.70 7.09
C GLY A 16 23.37 12.68 6.03
N SER A 17 22.12 12.50 6.47
CA SER A 17 20.97 12.45 5.57
C SER A 17 19.81 13.28 6.10
N ILE A 18 18.96 13.76 5.17
CA ILE A 18 17.70 14.43 5.47
C ILE A 18 16.59 13.61 4.82
N THR A 19 15.73 13.03 5.66
CA THR A 19 14.49 12.38 5.19
C THR A 19 13.36 13.39 5.28
N ALA A 20 12.58 13.54 4.20
CA ALA A 20 11.44 14.43 4.18
C ALA A 20 10.17 13.70 3.76
N PHE A 21 9.06 14.09 4.39
CA PHE A 21 7.72 13.69 4.01
C PHE A 21 6.98 14.92 3.48
N TYR A 22 6.55 14.84 2.23
CA TYR A 22 5.78 15.91 1.59
C TYR A 22 4.32 15.48 1.47
N THR A 23 3.41 16.35 1.86
CA THR A 23 1.99 16.14 1.64
C THR A 23 1.56 16.95 0.42
N VAL A 24 0.99 16.27 -0.56
CA VAL A 24 0.44 16.86 -1.77
C VAL A 24 -1.07 16.67 -1.76
N LEU A 25 -1.80 17.78 -1.84
CA LEU A 25 -3.26 17.75 -1.98
C LEU A 25 -3.60 17.62 -3.47
N VAL A 26 -4.42 16.63 -3.78
CA VAL A 26 -4.88 16.34 -5.14
C VAL A 26 -6.37 16.67 -5.23
N GLU A 27 -6.76 17.46 -6.22
CA GLU A 27 -8.15 17.85 -6.41
C GLU A 27 -8.96 16.70 -7.01
N GLY A 28 -10.12 16.42 -6.42
CA GLY A 28 -11.04 15.40 -6.93
C GLY A 28 -10.54 13.96 -6.97
N ASP A 29 -9.49 13.63 -6.16
CA ASP A 29 -8.82 12.34 -6.17
C ASP A 29 -8.16 11.99 -7.53
N ASP A 30 -7.91 12.99 -8.39
CA ASP A 30 -7.28 12.81 -9.70
C ASP A 30 -5.76 12.70 -9.59
N MET A 31 -5.28 11.47 -9.47
CA MET A 31 -3.85 11.16 -9.43
C MET A 31 -3.13 11.40 -10.77
N ASN A 32 -3.86 11.74 -11.85
CA ASN A 32 -3.29 12.07 -13.15
C ASN A 32 -3.12 13.58 -13.33
N GLU A 33 -3.46 14.39 -12.31
CA GLU A 33 -3.16 15.80 -12.31
C GLU A 33 -1.67 16.04 -12.57
N PRO A 34 -1.28 17.00 -13.43
CA PRO A 34 0.13 17.23 -13.81
C PRO A 34 1.06 17.43 -12.62
N LEU A 35 0.59 18.09 -11.56
CA LEU A 35 1.39 18.29 -10.34
C LEU A 35 1.65 16.97 -9.60
N ALA A 36 0.63 16.13 -9.46
CA ALA A 36 0.75 14.84 -8.81
C ALA A 36 1.69 13.92 -9.59
N ASP A 37 1.61 13.91 -10.91
CA ASP A 37 2.48 13.12 -11.77
C ASP A 37 3.94 13.61 -11.74
N GLU A 38 4.17 14.93 -11.78
CA GLU A 38 5.51 15.53 -11.63
C GLU A 38 6.15 15.11 -10.30
N VAL A 39 5.41 15.23 -9.18
CA VAL A 39 5.90 14.83 -7.85
C VAL A 39 6.25 13.34 -7.80
N ARG A 40 5.36 12.48 -8.31
CA ARG A 40 5.57 11.03 -8.33
C ARG A 40 6.80 10.62 -9.14
N SER A 41 7.12 11.35 -10.20
CA SER A 41 8.30 11.07 -11.03
C SER A 41 9.62 11.41 -10.33
N LEU A 42 9.62 12.38 -9.42
CA LEU A 42 10.81 12.90 -8.75
C LEU A 42 11.12 12.20 -7.42
N LEU A 43 10.12 11.62 -6.76
CA LEU A 43 10.28 11.01 -5.44
C LEU A 43 10.63 9.52 -5.50
N ASP A 44 11.33 9.04 -4.47
CA ASP A 44 11.67 7.61 -4.30
C ASP A 44 10.48 6.73 -3.93
N GLY A 45 9.32 7.33 -3.65
CA GLY A 45 8.08 6.64 -3.36
C GLY A 45 6.97 7.62 -3.03
N HIS A 46 5.76 7.11 -3.01
CA HIS A 46 4.58 7.86 -2.62
C HIS A 46 3.58 6.96 -1.89
N ILE A 47 2.88 7.52 -0.93
CA ILE A 47 1.81 6.88 -0.18
C ILE A 47 0.50 7.52 -0.63
N VAL A 48 -0.41 6.72 -1.18
CA VAL A 48 -1.71 7.17 -1.64
C VAL A 48 -2.74 6.98 -0.54
N LEU A 49 -3.43 8.06 -0.17
CA LEU A 49 -4.56 8.02 0.74
C LEU A 49 -5.87 7.95 -0.06
N SER A 50 -6.74 7.03 0.32
CA SER A 50 -8.01 6.78 -0.37
C SER A 50 -9.19 7.25 0.47
N ARG A 51 -10.00 8.17 -0.08
CA ARG A 51 -11.26 8.60 0.54
C ARG A 51 -12.22 7.42 0.70
N ARG A 52 -12.28 6.51 -0.27
CA ARG A 52 -13.13 5.32 -0.22
C ARG A 52 -12.80 4.40 0.97
N LEU A 53 -11.51 4.25 1.32
CA LEU A 53 -11.10 3.50 2.51
C LEU A 53 -11.50 4.22 3.79
N ALA A 54 -11.32 5.54 3.85
CA ALA A 54 -11.73 6.35 5.00
C ALA A 54 -13.24 6.29 5.25
N GLU A 55 -14.06 6.38 4.19
CA GLU A 55 -15.53 6.24 4.27
C GLU A 55 -15.98 4.87 4.79
N ARG A 56 -15.18 3.82 4.55
CA ARG A 56 -15.40 2.47 5.07
C ARG A 56 -14.85 2.27 6.49
N GLY A 57 -14.33 3.31 7.14
CA GLY A 57 -13.71 3.22 8.47
C GLY A 57 -12.39 2.43 8.48
N HIS A 58 -11.71 2.31 7.34
CA HIS A 58 -10.41 1.67 7.24
C HIS A 58 -9.31 2.70 7.47
N TYR A 59 -8.66 2.64 8.62
CA TYR A 59 -7.57 3.55 9.01
C TYR A 59 -6.33 2.79 9.46
N PRO A 60 -5.11 3.25 9.04
CA PRO A 60 -4.88 4.38 8.11
C PRO A 60 -5.47 4.11 6.72
N ALA A 61 -5.99 5.16 6.08
CA ALA A 61 -6.70 5.04 4.80
C ALA A 61 -5.72 4.95 3.60
N ILE A 62 -4.72 4.07 3.71
CA ILE A 62 -3.65 3.89 2.72
C ILE A 62 -4.09 2.88 1.66
N ASP A 63 -4.08 3.32 0.40
CA ASP A 63 -4.26 2.40 -0.74
C ASP A 63 -2.94 1.68 -1.03
N VAL A 64 -2.84 0.45 -0.57
CA VAL A 64 -1.63 -0.39 -0.71
C VAL A 64 -1.29 -0.67 -2.17
N LEU A 65 -2.28 -0.83 -3.04
CA LEU A 65 -2.05 -1.14 -4.46
C LEU A 65 -1.56 0.07 -5.24
N ALA A 66 -2.06 1.26 -4.91
CA ALA A 66 -1.63 2.51 -5.53
C ALA A 66 -0.32 3.08 -4.96
N THR A 67 0.06 2.64 -3.76
CA THR A 67 1.29 3.07 -3.05
C THR A 67 2.52 2.39 -3.63
N LEU A 68 3.61 3.14 -3.79
CA LEU A 68 4.87 2.66 -4.35
C LEU A 68 6.08 3.10 -3.52
N SER A 69 7.07 2.22 -3.39
CA SER A 69 8.41 2.54 -2.90
C SER A 69 9.47 1.99 -3.84
N ARG A 70 10.30 2.85 -4.42
CA ARG A 70 11.40 2.45 -5.31
C ARG A 70 12.56 1.84 -4.53
N VAL A 71 12.73 2.24 -3.28
CA VAL A 71 13.80 1.72 -2.41
C VAL A 71 13.43 0.40 -1.71
N PHE A 72 12.17 -0.02 -1.80
CA PHE A 72 11.68 -1.24 -1.15
C PHE A 72 12.56 -2.47 -1.41
N PRO A 73 13.00 -2.75 -2.66
CA PRO A 73 13.86 -3.92 -2.93
C PRO A 73 15.22 -3.87 -2.25
N VAL A 74 15.71 -2.67 -1.94
CA VAL A 74 17.06 -2.45 -1.35
C VAL A 74 17.01 -2.53 0.17
N VAL A 75 15.92 -2.06 0.78
CA VAL A 75 15.80 -1.93 2.26
C VAL A 75 15.08 -3.10 2.92
N THR A 76 14.57 -4.07 2.15
CA THR A 76 13.79 -5.20 2.67
C THR A 76 14.46 -6.54 2.40
N SER A 77 14.20 -7.52 3.29
CA SER A 77 14.63 -8.91 3.10
C SER A 77 13.89 -9.58 1.94
N HIS A 78 14.42 -10.69 1.45
CA HIS A 78 13.76 -11.48 0.41
C HIS A 78 12.39 -11.98 0.87
N GLU A 79 12.30 -12.49 2.10
CA GLU A 79 11.05 -12.94 2.72
C GLU A 79 10.00 -11.82 2.77
N HIS A 80 10.38 -10.64 3.27
CA HIS A 80 9.48 -9.49 3.31
C HIS A 80 8.93 -9.15 1.92
N ARG A 81 9.78 -9.16 0.88
CA ARG A 81 9.34 -8.90 -0.50
C ARG A 81 8.35 -9.95 -1.02
N GLN A 82 8.58 -11.23 -0.70
CA GLN A 82 7.67 -12.30 -1.09
C GLN A 82 6.31 -12.16 -0.42
N LEU A 83 6.27 -11.95 0.90
CA LEU A 83 5.03 -11.75 1.64
C LEU A 83 4.26 -10.51 1.15
N ALA A 84 4.96 -9.40 0.92
CA ALA A 84 4.34 -8.20 0.37
C ALA A 84 3.76 -8.43 -1.04
N ALA A 85 4.43 -9.21 -1.89
CA ALA A 85 3.93 -9.56 -3.22
C ALA A 85 2.66 -10.42 -3.15
N ILE A 86 2.62 -11.41 -2.25
CA ILE A 86 1.44 -12.26 -2.02
C ILE A 86 0.27 -11.40 -1.53
N LEU A 87 0.49 -10.55 -0.52
CA LEU A 87 -0.54 -9.66 0.01
C LEU A 87 -1.13 -8.76 -1.08
N ARG A 88 -0.27 -8.12 -1.88
CA ARG A 88 -0.72 -7.26 -3.00
C ARG A 88 -1.51 -8.05 -4.03
N ARG A 89 -1.09 -9.27 -4.37
CA ARG A 89 -1.83 -10.16 -5.28
C ARG A 89 -3.20 -10.50 -4.72
N CYS A 90 -3.31 -10.88 -3.45
CA CYS A 90 -4.60 -11.16 -2.81
C CYS A 90 -5.54 -9.94 -2.86
N LEU A 91 -5.02 -8.73 -2.54
CA LEU A 91 -5.80 -7.50 -2.62
C LEU A 91 -6.29 -7.22 -4.05
N ALA A 92 -5.43 -7.42 -5.07
CA ALA A 92 -5.78 -7.20 -6.47
C ALA A 92 -6.87 -8.17 -6.93
N LEU A 93 -6.69 -9.48 -6.69
CA LEU A 93 -7.68 -10.51 -7.03
C LEU A 93 -9.03 -10.24 -6.35
N TYR A 94 -9.02 -9.86 -5.07
CA TYR A 94 -10.27 -9.52 -4.39
C TYR A 94 -10.96 -8.31 -5.02
N GLN A 95 -10.21 -7.26 -5.38
CA GLN A 95 -10.78 -6.06 -6.03
C GLN A 95 -11.44 -6.39 -7.37
N GLU A 96 -10.85 -7.30 -8.16
CA GLU A 96 -11.42 -7.73 -9.45
C GLU A 96 -12.78 -8.38 -9.30
N VAL A 97 -13.01 -9.14 -8.21
CA VAL A 97 -14.25 -9.90 -7.98
C VAL A 97 -15.17 -9.29 -6.93
N GLU A 98 -14.79 -8.18 -6.27
CA GLU A 98 -15.58 -7.55 -5.20
C GLU A 98 -17.03 -7.29 -5.63
N LEU A 99 -17.24 -6.81 -6.85
CA LEU A 99 -18.58 -6.55 -7.37
C LEU A 99 -19.37 -7.85 -7.55
N LEU A 100 -18.76 -8.89 -8.12
CA LEU A 100 -19.40 -10.18 -8.33
C LEU A 100 -19.82 -10.82 -7.02
N ILE A 101 -18.98 -10.71 -5.99
CA ILE A 101 -19.31 -11.20 -4.63
C ILE A 101 -20.52 -10.45 -4.08
N ARG A 102 -20.54 -9.12 -4.20
CA ARG A 102 -21.62 -8.27 -3.65
C ARG A 102 -22.97 -8.52 -4.30
N ILE A 103 -23.01 -8.83 -5.60
CA ILE A 103 -24.26 -9.15 -6.31
C ILE A 103 -24.60 -10.63 -6.29
N GLY A 104 -23.76 -11.48 -5.67
CA GLY A 104 -23.99 -12.92 -5.55
C GLY A 104 -23.71 -13.75 -6.81
N GLU A 105 -23.00 -13.18 -7.77
CA GLU A 105 -22.67 -13.83 -9.05
C GLU A 105 -21.29 -14.53 -9.06
N TYR A 106 -20.49 -14.40 -7.98
CA TYR A 106 -19.22 -15.09 -7.88
C TYR A 106 -19.39 -16.58 -7.63
N GLN A 107 -18.78 -17.42 -8.45
CA GLN A 107 -18.80 -18.87 -8.33
C GLN A 107 -17.48 -19.39 -7.77
N ARG A 108 -17.51 -19.95 -6.56
CA ARG A 108 -16.34 -20.59 -5.95
C ARG A 108 -15.92 -21.85 -6.71
N GLY A 109 -14.62 -22.13 -6.69
CA GLY A 109 -14.03 -23.32 -7.31
C GLY A 109 -13.64 -23.14 -8.78
N VAL A 110 -13.88 -21.98 -9.38
CA VAL A 110 -13.44 -21.65 -10.74
C VAL A 110 -11.96 -21.27 -10.77
N ASP A 111 -11.52 -20.48 -9.79
CA ASP A 111 -10.13 -20.07 -9.63
C ASP A 111 -9.70 -20.17 -8.16
N THR A 112 -8.77 -21.09 -7.90
CA THR A 112 -8.28 -21.37 -6.54
C THR A 112 -7.51 -20.20 -5.92
N ASP A 113 -6.83 -19.39 -6.72
CA ASP A 113 -6.08 -18.23 -6.23
C ASP A 113 -7.04 -17.12 -5.79
N THR A 114 -8.12 -16.91 -6.56
CA THR A 114 -9.17 -15.95 -6.22
C THR A 114 -9.96 -16.42 -4.99
N ASP A 115 -10.27 -17.70 -4.88
CA ASP A 115 -10.95 -18.25 -3.69
C ASP A 115 -10.12 -18.03 -2.42
N LYS A 116 -8.81 -18.31 -2.47
CA LYS A 116 -7.88 -18.01 -1.37
C LYS A 116 -7.83 -16.52 -1.05
N ALA A 117 -7.76 -15.66 -2.06
CA ALA A 117 -7.76 -14.23 -1.85
C ALA A 117 -9.03 -13.74 -1.14
N ILE A 118 -10.20 -14.30 -1.48
CA ILE A 118 -11.47 -13.99 -0.81
C ILE A 118 -11.42 -14.43 0.66
N ASP A 119 -10.93 -15.64 0.93
CA ASP A 119 -10.88 -16.20 2.29
C ASP A 119 -9.90 -15.44 3.19
N THR A 120 -8.75 -15.00 2.63
CA THR A 120 -7.70 -14.27 3.37
C THR A 120 -7.99 -12.76 3.51
N TYR A 121 -8.87 -12.20 2.68
CA TYR A 121 -9.12 -10.75 2.63
C TYR A 121 -9.52 -10.12 3.97
N PRO A 122 -10.40 -10.73 4.81
CA PRO A 122 -10.76 -10.17 6.12
C PRO A 122 -9.54 -10.01 7.04
N ASP A 123 -8.63 -10.98 7.05
CA ASP A 123 -7.43 -10.98 7.89
C ASP A 123 -6.41 -9.95 7.38
N ILE A 124 -6.26 -9.82 6.06
CA ILE A 124 -5.47 -8.73 5.45
C ILE A 124 -6.04 -7.37 5.85
N CYS A 125 -7.36 -7.18 5.79
CA CYS A 125 -7.97 -5.92 6.20
C CYS A 125 -7.74 -5.63 7.69
N THR A 126 -7.77 -6.64 8.55
CA THR A 126 -7.48 -6.51 9.97
C THR A 126 -6.02 -6.13 10.21
N PHE A 127 -5.09 -6.77 9.50
CA PHE A 127 -3.66 -6.47 9.54
C PHE A 127 -3.33 -5.04 9.08
N LEU A 128 -4.01 -4.55 8.04
CA LEU A 128 -3.77 -3.21 7.49
C LEU A 128 -4.40 -2.09 8.32
N ARG A 129 -5.30 -2.41 9.24
CA ARG A 129 -5.87 -1.44 10.18
C ARG A 129 -4.97 -1.29 11.40
N GLN A 130 -4.82 -0.06 11.86
CA GLN A 130 -4.02 0.25 13.02
C GLN A 130 -4.64 1.41 13.80
N SER A 131 -4.74 1.28 15.10
CA SER A 131 -5.16 2.39 15.96
C SER A 131 -4.04 3.41 16.13
N LYS A 132 -4.38 4.62 16.59
CA LYS A 132 -3.39 5.70 16.80
C LYS A 132 -2.34 5.34 17.86
N ASP A 133 -2.70 4.51 18.81
CA ASP A 133 -1.89 4.17 19.97
C ASP A 133 -1.17 2.82 19.79
N GLU A 134 -1.40 2.14 18.67
CA GLU A 134 -0.79 0.86 18.38
C GLU A 134 0.61 1.04 17.79
N VAL A 135 1.60 0.40 18.40
CA VAL A 135 2.97 0.37 17.92
C VAL A 135 3.30 -1.04 17.46
N CYS A 136 3.70 -1.19 16.20
CA CYS A 136 4.12 -2.47 15.64
C CYS A 136 5.53 -2.35 15.07
N GLY A 137 6.47 -3.13 15.63
CA GLY A 137 7.84 -3.21 15.11
C GLY A 137 7.92 -4.04 13.82
N PRO A 138 9.01 -3.85 13.02
CA PRO A 138 9.16 -4.54 11.73
C PRO A 138 9.15 -6.09 11.85
N GLU A 139 9.75 -6.63 12.90
CA GLU A 139 9.81 -8.08 13.11
C GLU A 139 8.43 -8.69 13.36
N LEU A 140 7.66 -8.07 14.24
CA LEU A 140 6.28 -8.49 14.54
C LEU A 140 5.37 -8.35 13.30
N LEU A 141 5.62 -7.34 12.47
CA LEU A 141 4.87 -7.12 11.23
C LEU A 141 5.09 -8.28 10.24
N ILE A 142 6.33 -8.74 10.07
CA ILE A 142 6.66 -9.86 9.18
C ILE A 142 6.07 -11.17 9.70
N GLU A 143 6.14 -11.40 11.02
CA GLU A 143 5.55 -12.55 11.66
C GLU A 143 4.03 -12.63 11.46
N LYS A 144 3.32 -11.52 11.70
CA LYS A 144 1.88 -11.42 11.44
C LYS A 144 1.53 -11.67 9.97
N LEU A 145 2.30 -11.09 9.05
CA LEU A 145 2.11 -11.32 7.61
C LEU A 145 2.29 -12.79 7.23
N HIS A 146 3.30 -13.42 7.79
CA HIS A 146 3.56 -14.83 7.54
C HIS A 146 2.39 -15.70 8.01
N GLN A 147 1.87 -15.46 9.21
CA GLN A 147 0.71 -16.18 9.73
C GLN A 147 -0.51 -16.07 8.82
N ILE A 148 -0.83 -14.86 8.36
CA ILE A 148 -2.02 -14.59 7.52
C ILE A 148 -1.91 -15.22 6.13
N LEU A 149 -0.71 -15.25 5.55
CA LEU A 149 -0.53 -15.61 4.13
C LEU A 149 -0.08 -17.05 3.89
N THR A 150 0.30 -17.80 4.93
CA THR A 150 0.81 -19.18 4.81
C THR A 150 -0.09 -20.24 5.44
N GLU A 151 -1.14 -19.83 6.15
CA GLU A 151 -2.26 -20.70 6.55
C GLU A 151 -3.32 -20.78 5.44
#